data_e319a5a3d599cfee03516c423d6936fb
#
_entry.id   e319a5a3d599cfee03516c423d6936fb
#
_cell.length_a   1.000
_cell.length_b   1.000
_cell.length_c   1.000
_cell.angle_alpha   90.00
_cell.angle_beta   90.00
_cell.angle_gamma   90.00
#
_symmetry.space_group_name_H-M   'P 1'
#
loop_
_entity.id
_entity.type
_entity.pdbx_description
1 polymer ?
#
loop_
_entity_poly.entity_id
_entity_poly.type
_entity_poly.pdbx_seq_one_letter_code
_entity_poly.pdbx_strand_id
1 'polypeptide(L)'
;MSISQACNTLYNDLTWKLYSTPNVTLKNGDGYSGGTSVCGANSTLKNANYVKLCITNNGGRNPTEIVIDRTSDKSSTHCNCVSWSAATAYFVQLSLAVLADGSCNGACNVGGWGFKCTVKSIYYR
;
A
#
# COMPACT_ATOMS: atom_id res chain seq x y z
N MET A 1 8.54 33.62 -0.04
CA MET A 1 7.54 32.80 0.67
C MET A 1 7.37 33.34 2.08
N SER A 2 6.14 33.61 2.50
CA SER A 2 5.85 34.00 3.87
C SER A 2 5.93 32.81 4.83
N ILE A 3 5.99 33.07 6.13
CA ILE A 3 5.98 32.03 7.16
C ILE A 3 4.69 31.20 7.06
N SER A 4 3.54 31.85 6.86
CA SER A 4 2.26 31.12 6.73
C SER A 4 2.19 30.27 5.46
N GLN A 5 2.77 30.71 4.36
CA GLN A 5 2.89 29.90 3.13
C GLN A 5 3.82 28.70 3.37
N ALA A 6 4.96 28.90 4.04
CA ALA A 6 5.86 27.80 4.39
C ALA A 6 5.20 26.77 5.32
N CYS A 7 4.44 27.22 6.33
CA CYS A 7 3.70 26.34 7.22
C CYS A 7 2.60 25.55 6.49
N ASN A 8 1.87 26.20 5.58
CA ASN A 8 0.86 25.51 4.76
C ASN A 8 1.49 24.47 3.85
N THR A 9 2.64 24.76 3.24
CA THR A 9 3.37 23.80 2.42
C THR A 9 3.79 22.59 3.23
N LEU A 10 4.40 22.81 4.40
CA LEU A 10 4.77 21.71 5.32
C LEU A 10 3.55 20.91 5.75
N TYR A 11 2.47 21.57 6.13
CA TYR A 11 1.24 20.89 6.52
C TYR A 11 0.73 19.98 5.39
N ASN A 12 0.65 20.50 4.17
CA ASN A 12 0.19 19.74 3.01
C ASN A 12 1.12 18.57 2.69
N ASP A 13 2.44 18.74 2.81
CA ASP A 13 3.43 17.71 2.53
C ASP A 13 3.42 16.58 3.59
N LEU A 14 3.09 16.92 4.84
CA LEU A 14 3.11 15.96 5.96
C LEU A 14 1.75 15.33 6.23
N THR A 15 0.66 15.92 5.73
CA THR A 15 -0.69 15.43 5.98
C THR A 15 -1.10 14.40 4.95
N TRP A 16 -1.51 13.23 5.42
CA TRP A 16 -2.07 12.19 4.55
C TRP A 16 -3.39 12.66 3.96
N LYS A 17 -3.53 12.46 2.65
CA LYS A 17 -4.76 12.75 1.90
C LYS A 17 -5.36 11.44 1.42
N LEU A 18 -6.67 11.31 1.55
CA LEU A 18 -7.38 10.13 1.06
C LEU A 18 -7.42 10.15 -0.48
N TYR A 19 -6.93 9.07 -1.09
CA TYR A 19 -7.07 8.85 -2.52
C TYR A 19 -8.37 8.09 -2.84
N SER A 20 -8.56 6.92 -2.24
CA SER A 20 -9.74 6.09 -2.48
C SER A 20 -9.95 5.05 -1.39
N THR A 21 -11.12 4.42 -1.40
CA THR A 21 -11.49 3.32 -0.52
C THR A 21 -11.86 2.09 -1.36
N PRO A 22 -10.88 1.41 -1.96
CA PRO A 22 -11.15 0.39 -2.99
C PRO A 22 -11.81 -0.88 -2.47
N ASN A 23 -11.64 -1.22 -1.19
CA ASN A 23 -12.18 -2.46 -0.61
C ASN A 23 -11.82 -3.70 -1.43
N VAL A 24 -10.57 -3.84 -1.82
CA VAL A 24 -10.10 -4.95 -2.65
C VAL A 24 -9.46 -6.02 -1.79
N THR A 25 -9.98 -7.23 -1.86
CA THR A 25 -9.37 -8.40 -1.24
C THR A 25 -8.30 -8.97 -2.15
N LEU A 26 -7.09 -9.12 -1.62
CA LEU A 26 -5.94 -9.59 -2.36
C LEU A 26 -6.01 -11.09 -2.59
N LYS A 27 -5.68 -11.52 -3.79
CA LYS A 27 -5.56 -12.93 -4.15
C LYS A 27 -4.28 -13.51 -3.56
N ASN A 28 -4.29 -14.82 -3.35
CA ASN A 28 -3.11 -15.57 -2.99
C ASN A 28 -2.11 -15.56 -4.16
N GLY A 29 -0.85 -15.24 -3.87
CA GLY A 29 0.21 -15.18 -4.90
C GLY A 29 1.55 -14.83 -4.29
N ASP A 30 2.63 -15.15 -5.00
CA ASP A 30 4.01 -15.02 -4.52
C ASP A 30 4.60 -13.62 -4.71
N GLY A 31 3.89 -12.70 -5.31
CA GLY A 31 4.35 -11.34 -5.50
C GLY A 31 3.30 -10.46 -6.17
N TYR A 32 3.54 -9.17 -6.12
CA TYR A 32 2.59 -8.18 -6.64
C TYR A 32 2.33 -8.31 -8.15
N SER A 33 3.28 -8.81 -8.91
CA SER A 33 3.15 -8.91 -10.38
C SER A 33 2.11 -9.94 -10.82
N GLY A 34 1.91 -10.99 -10.02
CA GLY A 34 0.84 -11.97 -10.23
C GLY A 34 -0.39 -11.73 -9.38
N GLY A 35 -0.46 -10.59 -8.71
CA GLY A 35 -1.47 -10.27 -7.72
C GLY A 35 -2.72 -9.60 -8.27
N THR A 36 -3.44 -8.99 -7.35
CA THR A 36 -4.70 -8.30 -7.60
C THR A 36 -4.45 -6.81 -7.86
N SER A 37 -5.10 -6.26 -8.87
CA SER A 37 -5.12 -4.81 -9.07
C SER A 37 -5.92 -4.15 -7.95
N VAL A 38 -5.30 -3.23 -7.25
CA VAL A 38 -5.93 -2.45 -6.17
C VAL A 38 -6.51 -1.16 -6.73
N CYS A 39 -5.77 -0.50 -7.60
CA CYS A 39 -6.27 0.64 -8.37
C CYS A 39 -5.53 0.74 -9.71
N GLY A 40 -6.17 1.37 -10.68
CA GLY A 40 -5.59 1.60 -12.00
C GLY A 40 -4.60 2.76 -12.02
N ALA A 41 -3.99 2.96 -13.19
CA ALA A 41 -3.08 4.07 -13.43
C ALA A 41 -3.74 5.41 -13.14
N ASN A 42 -3.03 6.29 -12.45
CA ASN A 42 -3.53 7.61 -12.09
C ASN A 42 -2.37 8.57 -11.80
N SER A 43 -2.61 9.85 -12.04
CA SER A 43 -1.60 10.90 -11.85
C SER A 43 -1.37 11.22 -10.37
N THR A 44 -2.36 11.01 -9.53
CA THR A 44 -2.27 11.34 -8.10
C THR A 44 -1.20 10.51 -7.40
N LEU A 45 -1.30 9.20 -7.49
CA LEU A 45 -0.31 8.31 -6.87
C LEU A 45 0.99 8.28 -7.66
N LYS A 46 0.94 8.49 -8.97
CA LYS A 46 2.13 8.62 -9.80
C LYS A 46 3.07 9.73 -9.30
N ASN A 47 2.50 10.86 -8.91
CA ASN A 47 3.25 12.04 -8.46
C ASN A 47 3.48 12.10 -6.95
N ALA A 48 2.90 11.20 -6.19
CA ALA A 48 3.04 11.16 -4.74
C ALA A 48 4.45 10.76 -4.31
N ASN A 49 4.91 11.32 -3.19
CA ASN A 49 6.16 10.92 -2.55
C ASN A 49 5.96 9.64 -1.72
N TYR A 50 4.82 9.52 -1.07
CA TYR A 50 4.48 8.39 -0.21
C TYR A 50 3.05 7.93 -0.50
N VAL A 51 2.86 6.64 -0.51
CA VAL A 51 1.54 6.02 -0.62
C VAL A 51 1.36 5.11 0.59
N LYS A 52 0.26 5.28 1.30
CA LYS A 52 -0.10 4.46 2.45
C LYS A 52 -1.33 3.63 2.14
N LEU A 53 -1.20 2.33 2.30
CA LEU A 53 -2.29 1.39 2.13
C LEU A 53 -2.74 0.90 3.52
N CYS A 54 -4.01 1.11 3.82
CA CYS A 54 -4.62 0.65 5.06
C CYS A 54 -5.30 -0.68 4.79
N ILE A 55 -4.96 -1.68 5.61
CA ILE A 55 -5.27 -3.07 5.35
C ILE A 55 -5.99 -3.67 6.55
N THR A 56 -7.02 -4.43 6.28
CA THR A 56 -7.62 -5.32 7.26
C THR A 56 -7.29 -6.77 6.91
N ASN A 57 -7.08 -7.59 7.91
CA ASN A 57 -6.88 -9.02 7.71
C ASN A 57 -7.67 -9.82 8.75
N ASN A 58 -8.04 -11.03 8.39
CA ASN A 58 -8.76 -11.94 9.28
C ASN A 58 -7.84 -12.85 10.10
N GLY A 59 -6.52 -12.69 9.95
CA GLY A 59 -5.52 -13.47 10.69
C GLY A 59 -5.12 -12.88 12.04
N GLY A 60 -5.76 -11.81 12.48
CA GLY A 60 -5.63 -11.25 13.83
C GLY A 60 -4.30 -10.60 14.16
N ARG A 61 -3.37 -10.47 13.23
CA ARG A 61 -2.08 -9.79 13.43
C ARG A 61 -1.80 -8.79 12.32
N ASN A 62 -1.16 -7.70 12.68
CA ASN A 62 -0.82 -6.59 11.79
C ASN A 62 0.25 -6.96 10.75
N PRO A 63 0.39 -6.20 9.67
CA PRO A 63 0.24 -4.75 9.65
C PRO A 63 -1.17 -4.28 9.28
N THR A 64 -1.55 -3.12 9.85
CA THR A 64 -2.77 -2.40 9.48
C THR A 64 -2.49 -1.31 8.45
N GLU A 65 -1.25 -0.86 8.37
CA GLU A 65 -0.82 0.17 7.43
C GLU A 65 0.52 -0.20 6.82
N ILE A 66 0.66 0.02 5.51
CA ILE A 66 1.92 -0.12 4.79
C ILE A 66 2.19 1.16 4.03
N VAL A 67 3.37 1.72 4.24
CA VAL A 67 3.82 2.93 3.54
C VAL A 67 4.84 2.54 2.47
N ILE A 68 4.63 3.03 1.27
CA ILE A 68 5.54 2.86 0.14
C ILE A 68 6.19 4.22 -0.14
N ASP A 69 7.50 4.27 0.03
CA ASP A 69 8.32 5.46 -0.25
C ASP A 69 8.70 5.48 -1.73
N ARG A 70 8.33 6.54 -2.42
CA ARG A 70 8.60 6.73 -3.85
C ARG A 70 9.55 7.91 -4.12
N THR A 71 10.20 8.42 -3.09
CA THR A 71 11.03 9.63 -3.20
C THR A 71 12.30 9.42 -4.00
N SER A 72 12.83 8.19 -4.06
CA SER A 72 14.07 7.90 -4.80
C SER A 72 13.91 8.02 -6.31
N ASP A 73 12.81 7.51 -6.86
CA ASP A 73 12.54 7.56 -8.31
C ASP A 73 11.06 7.22 -8.57
N LYS A 74 10.26 8.24 -8.87
CA LYS A 74 8.83 8.07 -9.15
C LYS A 74 8.54 7.40 -10.49
N SER A 75 9.52 7.27 -11.35
CA SER A 75 9.39 6.56 -12.64
C SER A 75 9.58 5.05 -12.51
N SER A 76 9.92 4.57 -11.32
CA SER A 76 10.13 3.15 -11.02
C SER A 76 8.98 2.58 -10.20
N THR A 77 8.87 1.26 -10.21
CA THR A 77 7.97 0.53 -9.32
C THR A 77 8.60 0.44 -7.93
N HIS A 78 7.85 0.80 -6.91
CA HIS A 78 8.25 0.66 -5.53
C HIS A 78 7.34 -0.35 -4.84
N CYS A 79 7.96 -1.28 -4.12
CA CYS A 79 7.28 -2.38 -3.46
C CYS A 79 7.63 -2.40 -1.97
N ASN A 80 6.69 -2.80 -1.15
CA ASN A 80 6.93 -3.11 0.25
C ASN A 80 6.34 -4.48 0.57
N CYS A 81 7.17 -5.35 1.14
CA CYS A 81 6.80 -6.71 1.52
C CYS A 81 6.89 -6.86 3.04
N VAL A 82 5.85 -7.41 3.63
CA VAL A 82 5.78 -7.64 5.07
C VAL A 82 5.39 -9.09 5.32
N SER A 83 6.03 -9.68 6.31
CA SER A 83 5.77 -11.07 6.69
C SER A 83 5.46 -11.16 8.18
N TRP A 84 4.52 -12.02 8.54
CA TRP A 84 4.24 -12.31 9.95
C TRP A 84 3.74 -13.75 10.13
N SER A 85 3.88 -14.25 11.34
CA SER A 85 3.32 -15.57 11.72
C SER A 85 1.90 -15.40 12.20
N ALA A 86 0.95 -16.01 11.52
CA ALA A 86 -0.46 -15.97 11.89
C ALA A 86 -0.81 -17.03 12.96
N ALA A 87 -0.09 -18.15 12.99
CA ALA A 87 -0.18 -19.21 14.00
C ALA A 87 1.07 -20.09 13.92
N THR A 88 1.22 -21.05 14.82
CA THR A 88 2.44 -21.84 15.06
C THR A 88 3.07 -22.51 13.83
N ALA A 89 2.35 -22.67 12.74
CA ALA A 89 2.87 -23.27 11.50
C ALA A 89 2.50 -22.45 10.26
N TYR A 90 1.97 -21.26 10.45
CA TYR A 90 1.40 -20.47 9.36
C TYR A 90 2.02 -19.10 9.29
N PHE A 91 2.36 -18.76 8.11
CA PHE A 91 3.12 -17.61 7.74
C PHE A 91 2.36 -16.85 6.66
N VAL A 92 2.23 -15.57 6.84
CA VAL A 92 1.58 -14.69 5.88
C VAL A 92 2.61 -13.73 5.34
N GLN A 93 2.66 -13.60 4.04
CA GLN A 93 3.51 -12.65 3.34
C GLN A 93 2.64 -11.74 2.49
N LEU A 94 2.75 -10.45 2.72
CA LEU A 94 2.00 -9.43 2.01
C LEU A 94 2.96 -8.62 1.15
N SER A 95 2.67 -8.51 -0.14
CA SER A 95 3.44 -7.72 -1.09
C SER A 95 2.53 -6.68 -1.71
N LEU A 96 2.90 -5.41 -1.60
CA LEU A 96 2.18 -4.30 -2.19
C LEU A 96 3.13 -3.44 -3.00
N ALA A 97 2.67 -2.97 -4.15
CA ALA A 97 3.47 -2.14 -5.05
C ALA A 97 2.69 -0.97 -5.60
N VAL A 98 3.39 0.14 -5.78
CA VAL A 98 2.95 1.26 -6.61
C VAL A 98 3.85 1.31 -7.84
N LEU A 99 3.24 1.19 -9.01
CA LEU A 99 3.94 1.15 -10.28
C LEU A 99 4.25 2.58 -10.79
N ALA A 100 5.07 2.65 -11.81
CA ALA A 100 5.49 3.92 -12.40
C ALA A 100 4.33 4.80 -12.88
N ASP A 101 3.22 4.19 -13.29
CA ASP A 101 2.01 4.88 -13.76
C ASP A 101 1.03 5.26 -12.63
N GLY A 102 1.38 4.97 -11.37
CA GLY A 102 0.54 5.22 -10.20
C GLY A 102 -0.47 4.13 -9.88
N SER A 103 -0.51 3.05 -10.67
CA SER A 103 -1.34 1.90 -10.33
C SER A 103 -0.79 1.17 -9.10
N CYS A 104 -1.69 0.53 -8.35
CA CYS A 104 -1.33 -0.28 -7.19
C CYS A 104 -1.75 -1.73 -7.41
N ASN A 105 -0.83 -2.63 -7.10
CA ASN A 105 -1.07 -4.08 -7.13
C ASN A 105 -0.65 -4.70 -5.81
N GLY A 106 -1.27 -5.81 -5.46
CA GLY A 106 -0.90 -6.52 -4.25
C GLY A 106 -1.19 -8.01 -4.32
N ALA A 107 -0.48 -8.75 -3.52
CA ALA A 107 -0.68 -10.18 -3.32
C ALA A 107 -0.48 -10.56 -1.86
N CYS A 108 -1.21 -11.55 -1.43
CA CYS A 108 -1.09 -12.11 -0.08
C CYS A 108 -0.78 -13.60 -0.21
N ASN A 109 0.43 -14.00 0.15
CA ASN A 109 0.80 -15.41 0.17
C ASN A 109 0.48 -15.99 1.54
N VAL A 110 -0.37 -17.01 1.54
CA VAL A 110 -0.88 -17.61 2.77
C VAL A 110 -0.74 -19.13 2.66
N GLY A 111 0.05 -19.69 3.52
CA GLY A 111 0.22 -21.15 3.58
C GLY A 111 -1.02 -21.87 4.14
N GLY A 112 -1.99 -22.18 3.29
CA GLY A 112 -3.02 -23.17 3.55
C GLY A 112 -4.18 -22.79 4.46
N TRP A 113 -4.27 -21.57 4.97
CA TRP A 113 -5.39 -21.10 5.80
C TRP A 113 -6.14 -19.98 5.12
N GLY A 114 -7.42 -19.86 5.31
CA GLY A 114 -8.27 -18.87 4.70
C GLY A 114 -8.03 -17.43 5.16
N PHE A 115 -6.77 -17.04 5.40
CA PHE A 115 -6.41 -15.67 5.71
C PHE A 115 -6.59 -14.80 4.48
N LYS A 116 -7.21 -13.66 4.68
CA LYS A 116 -7.45 -12.68 3.63
C LYS A 116 -6.98 -11.33 4.08
N CYS A 117 -6.33 -10.61 3.17
CA CYS A 117 -5.96 -9.23 3.37
C CYS A 117 -6.78 -8.38 2.41
N THR A 118 -7.42 -7.35 2.93
CA THR A 118 -8.24 -6.43 2.15
C THR A 118 -7.67 -5.03 2.26
N VAL A 119 -7.39 -4.40 1.13
CA VAL A 119 -6.99 -3.00 1.08
C VAL A 119 -8.23 -2.14 1.20
N LYS A 120 -8.42 -1.52 2.35
CA LYS A 120 -9.61 -0.72 2.66
C LYS A 120 -9.51 0.69 2.13
N SER A 121 -8.34 1.30 2.22
CA SER A 121 -8.15 2.69 1.82
C SER A 121 -6.70 2.94 1.39
N ILE A 122 -6.54 3.93 0.54
CA ILE A 122 -5.26 4.40 0.02
C ILE A 122 -5.14 5.87 0.34
N TYR A 123 -4.05 6.24 0.99
CA TYR A 123 -3.67 7.63 1.28
C TYR A 123 -2.38 7.97 0.57
N TYR A 124 -2.13 9.25 0.39
CA TYR A 124 -0.90 9.75 -0.22
C TYR A 124 -0.44 11.08 0.39
N ARG A 125 0.80 11.44 0.14
CA ARG A 125 1.35 12.76 0.42
C ARG A 125 2.61 13.06 -0.38
#